data_4b0b66dedb188bdf7279a76cd2f57312
#
_entry.id   4b0b66dedb188bdf7279a76cd2f57312
#
_cell.length_a   1.000
_cell.length_b   1.000
_cell.length_c   1.000
_cell.angle_alpha   90.00
_cell.angle_beta   90.00
_cell.angle_gamma   90.00
#
_symmetry.space_group_name_H-M   'P 1'
#
loop_
_entity.id
_entity.type
_entity.pdbx_description
1 polymer ?
#
loop_
_entity_poly.entity_id
_entity_poly.type
_entity_poly.pdbx_seq_one_letter_code
_entity_poly.pdbx_strand_id
1 'polypeptide(L)'
;MKFIHVTDTHLVPPGERLCALEPSARLAAIVDCVNRIDGDADFMVLTGDLSYHGGQPAYRAMKEILADLEMPCHLLIGNHDDRESFKRIFPETPTDGHGFVQYAVETEAGAFVMLDSVEDGHSNGVLCTDRLAWLAAQLERFRGTPVYL
;
A
#
# COMPACT_ATOMS: atom_id res chain seq x y z
N MET A 1 7.79 12.02 -14.67
CA MET A 1 7.06 11.09 -13.79
C MET A 1 6.17 11.87 -12.84
N LYS A 2 4.92 11.44 -12.67
CA LYS A 2 3.92 11.96 -11.72
C LYS A 2 3.30 10.76 -11.01
N PHE A 3 3.19 10.79 -9.70
CA PHE A 3 2.50 9.74 -8.95
C PHE A 3 1.60 10.33 -7.88
N ILE A 4 0.59 9.57 -7.49
CA ILE A 4 -0.36 9.96 -6.45
C ILE A 4 -0.02 9.18 -5.17
N HIS A 5 0.06 9.86 -4.05
CA HIS A 5 0.29 9.24 -2.76
C HIS A 5 -0.94 9.43 -1.86
N VAL A 6 -1.49 8.31 -1.42
CA VAL A 6 -2.59 8.23 -0.47
C VAL A 6 -2.15 7.39 0.72
N THR A 7 -2.56 7.75 1.92
CA THR A 7 -2.21 7.04 3.15
C THR A 7 -3.39 6.99 4.11
N ASP A 8 -3.36 6.06 5.07
CA ASP A 8 -4.29 6.03 6.21
C ASP A 8 -5.77 6.00 5.80
N THR A 9 -6.11 5.13 4.88
CA THR A 9 -7.50 5.02 4.38
C THR A 9 -8.45 4.43 5.41
N HIS A 10 -7.94 3.61 6.36
CA HIS A 10 -8.66 3.04 7.49
C HIS A 10 -10.05 2.49 7.13
N LEU A 11 -10.13 1.70 6.05
CA LEU A 11 -11.40 1.12 5.66
C LEU A 11 -11.97 0.22 6.75
N VAL A 12 -13.28 0.27 6.87
CA VAL A 12 -14.07 -0.62 7.74
C VAL A 12 -14.97 -1.51 6.87
N PRO A 13 -15.54 -2.58 7.42
CA PRO A 13 -16.50 -3.40 6.68
C PRO A 13 -17.63 -2.58 6.06
N PRO A 14 -18.15 -2.96 4.89
CA PRO A 14 -19.28 -2.26 4.26
C PRO A 14 -20.46 -2.07 5.21
N GLY A 15 -21.00 -0.84 5.26
CA GLY A 15 -22.10 -0.47 6.13
C GLY A 15 -21.68 0.02 7.53
N GLU A 16 -20.39 -0.10 7.88
CA GLU A 16 -19.85 0.46 9.11
C GLU A 16 -19.32 1.88 8.91
N ARG A 17 -19.20 2.62 10.00
CA ARG A 17 -18.66 3.99 10.03
C ARG A 17 -17.50 4.07 11.02
N LEU A 18 -16.52 4.86 10.68
CA LEU A 18 -15.40 5.21 11.56
C LEU A 18 -15.52 6.70 11.93
N CYS A 19 -15.70 7.02 13.22
CA CYS A 19 -15.87 8.39 13.70
C CYS A 19 -16.93 9.20 12.91
N ALA A 20 -18.09 8.59 12.62
CA ALA A 20 -19.18 9.13 11.82
C ALA A 20 -18.84 9.34 10.31
N LEU A 21 -17.68 8.90 9.86
CA LEU A 21 -17.25 8.94 8.45
C LEU A 21 -17.49 7.59 7.76
N GLU A 22 -17.54 7.63 6.45
CA GLU A 22 -17.59 6.44 5.59
C GLU A 22 -16.29 6.35 4.78
N PRO A 23 -15.25 5.62 5.28
CA PRO A 23 -13.94 5.56 4.63
C PRO A 23 -14.00 5.04 3.18
N SER A 24 -14.86 4.04 2.92
CA SER A 24 -15.04 3.50 1.57
C SER A 24 -15.56 4.55 0.59
N ALA A 25 -16.53 5.37 0.99
CA ALA A 25 -17.04 6.45 0.16
C ALA A 25 -15.97 7.53 -0.12
N ARG A 26 -15.09 7.77 0.85
CA ARG A 26 -13.96 8.70 0.69
C ARG A 26 -12.93 8.16 -0.29
N LEU A 27 -12.54 6.89 -0.17
CA LEU A 27 -11.61 6.28 -1.11
C LEU A 27 -12.18 6.26 -2.53
N ALA A 28 -13.47 5.92 -2.69
CA ALA A 28 -14.14 5.97 -3.99
C ALA A 28 -14.12 7.39 -4.60
N ALA A 29 -14.36 8.41 -3.76
CA ALA A 29 -14.28 9.80 -4.22
C ALA A 29 -12.84 10.23 -4.60
N ILE A 30 -11.82 9.70 -3.91
CA ILE A 30 -10.41 9.91 -4.28
C ILE A 30 -10.13 9.27 -5.63
N VAL A 31 -10.55 8.01 -5.86
CA VAL A 31 -10.37 7.30 -7.14
C VAL A 31 -11.03 8.08 -8.29
N ASP A 32 -12.29 8.49 -8.14
CA ASP A 32 -12.99 9.32 -9.15
C ASP A 32 -12.24 10.64 -9.42
N CYS A 33 -11.81 11.32 -8.37
CA CYS A 33 -11.07 12.57 -8.49
C CYS A 33 -9.73 12.38 -9.22
N VAL A 34 -8.97 11.34 -8.87
CA VAL A 34 -7.68 11.03 -9.49
C VAL A 34 -7.86 10.69 -10.97
N ASN A 35 -8.79 9.81 -11.34
CA ASN A 35 -9.07 9.48 -12.73
C ASN A 35 -9.41 10.71 -13.55
N ARG A 36 -10.20 11.64 -13.00
CA ARG A 36 -10.67 12.84 -13.69
C ARG A 36 -9.64 13.96 -13.79
N ILE A 37 -8.82 14.17 -12.74
CA ILE A 37 -7.93 15.33 -12.64
C ILE A 37 -6.46 14.96 -12.90
N ASP A 38 -6.07 13.76 -12.48
CA ASP A 38 -4.69 13.29 -12.47
C ASP A 38 -4.52 11.98 -13.27
N GLY A 39 -5.40 11.73 -14.25
CA GLY A 39 -5.36 10.54 -15.10
C GLY A 39 -4.08 10.41 -15.95
N ASP A 40 -3.23 11.43 -15.97
CA ASP A 40 -1.88 11.42 -16.54
C ASP A 40 -0.79 10.96 -15.56
N ALA A 41 -1.15 10.59 -14.33
CA ALA A 41 -0.20 10.04 -13.36
C ALA A 41 0.23 8.61 -13.76
N ASP A 42 1.50 8.31 -13.51
CA ASP A 42 2.09 7.01 -13.87
C ASP A 42 1.57 5.88 -12.99
N PHE A 43 1.30 6.17 -11.70
CA PHE A 43 0.75 5.22 -10.72
C PHE A 43 0.26 5.92 -9.44
N MET A 44 -0.48 5.17 -8.63
CA MET A 44 -0.84 5.52 -7.26
C MET A 44 -0.09 4.64 -6.26
N VAL A 45 0.28 5.20 -5.09
CA VAL A 45 0.80 4.44 -3.95
C VAL A 45 -0.12 4.66 -2.76
N LEU A 46 -0.58 3.57 -2.14
CA LEU A 46 -1.27 3.59 -0.85
C LEU A 46 -0.32 3.04 0.22
N THR A 47 0.05 3.89 1.21
CA THR A 47 1.06 3.58 2.21
C THR A 47 0.45 3.38 3.59
N GLY A 48 0.19 2.12 3.94
CA GLY A 48 -0.17 1.70 5.28
C GLY A 48 -1.57 2.11 5.77
N ASP A 49 -1.97 1.45 6.84
CA ASP A 49 -3.26 1.65 7.52
C ASP A 49 -4.43 1.62 6.53
N LEU A 50 -4.38 0.61 5.64
CA LEU A 50 -5.37 0.42 4.58
C LEU A 50 -6.74 0.08 5.16
N SER A 51 -6.76 -0.77 6.20
CA SER A 51 -7.97 -1.07 6.97
C SER A 51 -7.81 -0.67 8.43
N TYR A 52 -8.93 -0.45 9.12
CA TYR A 52 -8.89 -0.05 10.53
C TYR A 52 -8.62 -1.23 11.48
N HIS A 53 -9.02 -2.44 11.11
CA HIS A 53 -8.90 -3.64 11.93
C HIS A 53 -8.25 -4.84 11.23
N GLY A 54 -7.62 -4.66 10.07
CA GLY A 54 -6.99 -5.75 9.31
C GLY A 54 -7.98 -6.80 8.77
N GLY A 55 -9.27 -6.51 8.73
CA GLY A 55 -10.30 -7.46 8.37
C GLY A 55 -10.49 -7.64 6.85
N GLN A 56 -10.65 -8.90 6.39
CA GLN A 56 -10.87 -9.19 4.98
C GLN A 56 -12.07 -8.46 4.34
N PRO A 57 -13.22 -8.22 5.02
CA PRO A 57 -14.31 -7.45 4.40
C PRO A 57 -13.91 -6.04 3.98
N ALA A 58 -13.08 -5.35 4.79
CA ALA A 58 -12.56 -4.02 4.44
C ALA A 58 -11.62 -4.08 3.23
N TYR A 59 -10.72 -5.08 3.17
CA TYR A 59 -9.83 -5.27 2.01
C TYR A 59 -10.59 -5.64 0.73
N ARG A 60 -11.68 -6.43 0.81
CA ARG A 60 -12.52 -6.69 -0.36
C ARG A 60 -13.18 -5.42 -0.87
N ALA A 61 -13.75 -4.60 0.02
CA ALA A 61 -14.31 -3.32 -0.36
C ALA A 61 -13.24 -2.39 -0.99
N MET A 62 -12.03 -2.37 -0.43
CA MET A 62 -10.92 -1.65 -1.05
C MET A 62 -10.62 -2.16 -2.46
N LYS A 63 -10.50 -3.47 -2.64
CA LYS A 63 -10.21 -4.09 -3.95
C LYS A 63 -11.27 -3.74 -4.99
N GLU A 64 -12.55 -3.75 -4.61
CA GLU A 64 -13.65 -3.34 -5.47
C GLU A 64 -13.54 -1.86 -5.87
N ILE A 65 -13.23 -0.97 -4.92
CA ILE A 65 -13.07 0.47 -5.21
C ILE A 65 -11.85 0.72 -6.09
N LEU A 66 -10.71 0.06 -5.82
CA LEU A 66 -9.50 0.22 -6.61
C LEU A 66 -9.59 -0.38 -8.02
N ALA A 67 -10.58 -1.25 -8.28
CA ALA A 67 -10.84 -1.76 -9.62
C ALA A 67 -11.30 -0.67 -10.60
N ASP A 68 -11.84 0.45 -10.10
CA ASP A 68 -12.24 1.61 -10.89
C ASP A 68 -11.07 2.59 -11.14
N LEU A 69 -9.91 2.38 -10.53
CA LEU A 69 -8.73 3.24 -10.75
C LEU A 69 -8.11 2.94 -12.13
N GLU A 70 -7.89 3.97 -12.94
CA GLU A 70 -7.42 3.86 -14.33
C GLU A 70 -5.88 3.82 -14.46
N MET A 71 -5.16 3.67 -13.34
CA MET A 71 -3.69 3.55 -13.32
C MET A 71 -3.23 2.44 -12.38
N PRO A 72 -1.97 1.95 -12.49
CA PRO A 72 -1.43 0.99 -11.53
C PRO A 72 -1.47 1.52 -10.10
N CYS A 73 -1.77 0.63 -9.14
CA CYS A 73 -1.77 0.97 -7.72
C CYS A 73 -0.81 0.05 -6.96
N HIS A 74 0.07 0.64 -6.18
CA HIS A 74 1.02 -0.06 -5.32
C HIS A 74 0.59 0.08 -3.86
N LEU A 75 0.50 -1.05 -3.15
CA LEU A 75 -0.02 -1.13 -1.80
C LEU A 75 1.08 -1.48 -0.81
N LEU A 76 1.09 -0.78 0.33
CA LEU A 76 1.85 -1.14 1.53
C LEU A 76 0.88 -1.31 2.70
N ILE A 77 1.29 -2.12 3.68
CA ILE A 77 0.54 -2.31 4.91
C ILE A 77 1.10 -1.45 6.04
N GLY A 78 0.23 -1.08 6.99
CA GLY A 78 0.58 -0.35 8.21
C GLY A 78 0.23 -1.16 9.47
N ASN A 79 0.36 -0.54 10.63
CA ASN A 79 0.15 -1.23 11.91
C ASN A 79 -1.31 -1.59 12.20
N HIS A 80 -2.28 -1.00 11.52
CA HIS A 80 -3.69 -1.38 11.56
C HIS A 80 -4.05 -2.57 10.66
N ASP A 81 -3.12 -2.97 9.78
CA ASP A 81 -3.35 -4.03 8.81
C ASP A 81 -2.93 -5.41 9.34
N ASP A 82 -3.63 -6.46 8.88
CA ASP A 82 -3.24 -7.86 9.08
C ASP A 82 -2.59 -8.41 7.81
N ARG A 83 -1.29 -8.72 7.88
CA ARG A 83 -0.49 -9.15 6.73
C ARG A 83 -1.06 -10.38 6.03
N GLU A 84 -1.55 -11.36 6.79
CA GLU A 84 -2.07 -12.59 6.21
C GLU A 84 -3.43 -12.38 5.53
N SER A 85 -4.31 -11.59 6.14
CA SER A 85 -5.59 -11.20 5.52
C SER A 85 -5.38 -10.36 4.27
N PHE A 86 -4.43 -9.42 4.32
CA PHE A 86 -4.05 -8.60 3.16
C PHE A 86 -3.59 -9.48 2.00
N LYS A 87 -2.60 -10.36 2.20
CA LYS A 87 -2.06 -11.26 1.16
C LYS A 87 -3.13 -12.17 0.54
N ARG A 88 -4.15 -12.57 1.32
CA ARG A 88 -5.27 -13.38 0.79
C ARG A 88 -6.16 -12.63 -0.17
N ILE A 89 -6.34 -11.33 0.03
CA ILE A 89 -7.22 -10.49 -0.81
C ILE A 89 -6.44 -9.88 -1.98
N PHE A 90 -5.16 -9.55 -1.77
CA PHE A 90 -4.26 -8.98 -2.77
C PHE A 90 -3.07 -9.91 -3.06
N PRO A 91 -3.31 -11.14 -3.56
CA PRO A 91 -2.25 -12.10 -3.84
C PRO A 91 -1.30 -11.64 -4.96
N GLU A 92 -1.71 -10.64 -5.74
CA GLU A 92 -0.91 -9.99 -6.79
C GLU A 92 0.13 -9.01 -6.24
N THR A 93 -0.02 -8.51 -4.99
CA THR A 93 0.98 -7.64 -4.38
C THR A 93 2.24 -8.43 -4.05
N PRO A 94 3.42 -8.01 -4.55
CA PRO A 94 4.63 -8.76 -4.32
C PRO A 94 5.03 -8.83 -2.85
N THR A 95 5.67 -9.94 -2.50
CA THR A 95 6.31 -10.12 -1.19
C THR A 95 7.77 -10.51 -1.40
N ASP A 96 8.60 -10.33 -0.38
CA ASP A 96 9.95 -10.85 -0.39
C ASP A 96 10.01 -12.37 -0.12
N GLY A 97 11.21 -12.96 -0.12
CA GLY A 97 11.41 -14.39 0.14
C GLY A 97 11.04 -14.83 1.56
N HIS A 98 10.81 -13.92 2.49
CA HIS A 98 10.40 -14.17 3.87
C HIS A 98 8.90 -13.92 4.11
N GLY A 99 8.17 -13.45 3.09
CA GLY A 99 6.72 -13.23 3.14
C GLY A 99 6.30 -11.86 3.65
N PHE A 100 7.24 -10.92 3.80
CA PHE A 100 6.93 -9.51 4.07
C PHE A 100 6.40 -8.83 2.81
N VAL A 101 5.46 -7.90 2.97
CA VAL A 101 4.90 -7.11 1.87
C VAL A 101 5.90 -5.99 1.52
N GLN A 102 7.01 -6.39 0.91
CA GLN A 102 8.07 -5.47 0.49
C GLN A 102 8.60 -5.87 -0.90
N TYR A 103 8.79 -4.85 -1.75
CA TYR A 103 9.17 -5.00 -3.15
C TYR A 103 9.70 -3.69 -3.71
N ALA A 104 10.27 -3.73 -4.92
CA ALA A 104 10.72 -2.54 -5.60
C ALA A 104 9.97 -2.35 -6.93
N VAL A 105 9.65 -1.09 -7.25
CA VAL A 105 9.06 -0.66 -8.52
C VAL A 105 10.08 0.22 -9.22
N GLU A 106 10.52 -0.21 -10.40
CA GLU A 106 11.46 0.56 -11.22
C GLU A 106 10.70 1.52 -12.13
N THR A 107 11.15 2.76 -12.18
CA THR A 107 10.60 3.81 -13.03
C THR A 107 11.72 4.53 -13.78
N GLU A 108 11.38 5.35 -14.78
CA GLU A 108 12.36 6.19 -15.47
C GLU A 108 13.04 7.22 -14.55
N ALA A 109 12.39 7.60 -13.45
CA ALA A 109 12.91 8.60 -12.51
C ALA A 109 13.67 7.98 -11.31
N GLY A 110 13.68 6.66 -11.19
CA GLY A 110 14.34 5.95 -10.08
C GLY A 110 13.57 4.72 -9.62
N ALA A 111 13.95 4.17 -8.50
CA ALA A 111 13.33 3.01 -7.88
C ALA A 111 12.51 3.40 -6.65
N PHE A 112 11.27 2.94 -6.58
CA PHE A 112 10.44 3.00 -5.37
C PHE A 112 10.61 1.68 -4.62
N VAL A 113 11.16 1.75 -3.41
CA VAL A 113 11.39 0.58 -2.56
C VAL A 113 10.33 0.58 -1.45
N MET A 114 9.35 -0.29 -1.60
CA MET A 114 8.24 -0.47 -0.68
C MET A 114 8.70 -1.34 0.48
N LEU A 115 8.56 -0.86 1.73
CA LEU A 115 9.05 -1.52 2.93
C LEU A 115 7.91 -1.89 3.88
N ASP A 116 7.88 -3.17 4.28
CA ASP A 116 7.00 -3.66 5.34
C ASP A 116 7.66 -3.41 6.70
N SER A 117 7.20 -2.41 7.43
CA SER A 117 7.67 -2.14 8.79
C SER A 117 6.73 -2.64 9.89
N VAL A 118 5.69 -3.39 9.53
CA VAL A 118 4.68 -3.87 10.49
C VAL A 118 5.30 -4.87 11.48
N GLU A 119 5.09 -4.62 12.76
CA GLU A 119 5.30 -5.56 13.86
C GLU A 119 3.94 -6.03 14.36
N ASP A 120 3.64 -7.33 14.18
CA ASP A 120 2.31 -7.87 14.47
C ASP A 120 1.93 -7.65 15.95
N GLY A 121 0.76 -7.05 16.17
CA GLY A 121 0.26 -6.73 17.50
C GLY A 121 0.84 -5.47 18.15
N HIS A 122 1.67 -4.71 17.44
CA HIS A 122 2.27 -3.48 17.92
C HIS A 122 1.96 -2.29 17.00
N SER A 123 1.94 -1.08 17.57
CA SER A 123 1.76 0.15 16.80
C SER A 123 3.06 0.80 16.32
N ASN A 124 4.20 0.32 16.80
CA ASN A 124 5.52 0.76 16.34
C ASN A 124 5.95 -0.02 15.09
N GLY A 125 6.76 0.60 14.25
CA GLY A 125 7.40 -0.07 13.12
C GLY A 125 8.73 -0.71 13.52
N VAL A 126 9.05 -1.85 12.90
CA VAL A 126 10.34 -2.57 13.07
C VAL A 126 10.84 -3.03 11.71
N LEU A 127 12.12 -2.88 11.49
CA LEU A 127 12.84 -3.57 10.42
C LEU A 127 13.77 -4.63 11.07
N CYS A 128 13.34 -5.88 11.04
CA CYS A 128 14.16 -6.99 11.52
C CYS A 128 15.38 -7.24 10.62
N THR A 129 16.28 -8.12 11.05
CA THR A 129 17.51 -8.43 10.30
C THR A 129 17.25 -8.81 8.85
N ASP A 130 16.22 -9.63 8.58
CA ASP A 130 15.90 -10.09 7.23
C ASP A 130 15.40 -8.93 6.35
N ARG A 131 14.52 -8.06 6.88
CA ARG A 131 14.03 -6.87 6.18
C ARG A 131 15.16 -5.87 5.91
N LEU A 132 16.06 -5.67 6.87
CA LEU A 132 17.26 -4.82 6.67
C LEU A 132 18.22 -5.40 5.63
N ALA A 133 18.44 -6.72 5.63
CA ALA A 133 19.27 -7.38 4.64
C ALA A 133 18.66 -7.24 3.23
N TRP A 134 17.35 -7.44 3.12
CA TRP A 134 16.64 -7.24 1.86
C TRP A 134 16.76 -5.77 1.38
N LEU A 135 16.53 -4.79 2.26
CA LEU A 135 16.69 -3.37 1.93
C LEU A 135 18.10 -3.07 1.44
N ALA A 136 19.13 -3.56 2.15
CA ALA A 136 20.52 -3.38 1.75
C ALA A 136 20.79 -3.94 0.35
N ALA A 137 20.22 -5.10 0.03
CA ALA A 137 20.33 -5.69 -1.31
C ALA A 137 19.65 -4.83 -2.39
N GLN A 138 18.48 -4.24 -2.09
CA GLN A 138 17.83 -3.33 -3.04
C GLN A 138 18.64 -2.04 -3.24
N LEU A 139 19.16 -1.44 -2.19
CA LEU A 139 20.00 -0.24 -2.29
C LEU A 139 21.28 -0.50 -3.09
N GLU A 140 21.87 -1.69 -2.96
CA GLU A 140 23.01 -2.10 -3.79
C GLU A 140 22.60 -2.30 -5.25
N ARG A 141 21.46 -2.97 -5.50
CA ARG A 141 20.89 -3.18 -6.85
C ARG A 141 20.67 -1.87 -7.59
N PHE A 142 20.18 -0.84 -6.89
CA PHE A 142 19.87 0.47 -7.45
C PHE A 142 20.97 1.51 -7.22
N ARG A 143 22.21 1.08 -6.95
CA ARG A 143 23.35 1.98 -6.76
C ARG A 143 23.51 2.92 -7.95
N GLY A 144 23.54 4.23 -7.68
CA GLY A 144 23.65 5.28 -8.70
C GLY A 144 22.31 5.69 -9.35
N THR A 145 21.22 5.10 -8.93
CA THR A 145 19.86 5.47 -9.32
C THR A 145 19.16 6.16 -8.14
N PRO A 146 18.34 7.20 -8.35
CA PRO A 146 17.51 7.75 -7.25
C PRO A 146 16.63 6.65 -6.64
N VAL A 147 16.57 6.61 -5.29
CA VAL A 147 15.74 5.65 -4.56
C VAL A 147 14.78 6.41 -3.66
N TYR A 148 13.50 6.05 -3.76
CA TYR A 148 12.39 6.53 -2.92
C TYR A 148 11.99 5.38 -1.98
N LEU A 149 11.98 5.67 -0.64
CA LEU A 149 11.60 4.71 0.40
C LEU A 149 10.25 5.08 0.99
#